data_4c0c9d5e1a486070173dddfdfebb4f90
#
_entry.id   4c0c9d5e1a486070173dddfdfebb4f90
#
_cell.length_a   1.000
_cell.length_b   1.000
_cell.length_c   1.000
_cell.angle_alpha   90.00
_cell.angle_beta   90.00
_cell.angle_gamma   90.00
#
_symmetry.space_group_name_H-M   'P 1'
#
loop_
_entity.id
_entity.type
_entity.pdbx_description
1 polymer ?
#
loop_
_entity_poly.entity_id
_entity_poly.type
_entity_poly.pdbx_seq_one_letter_code
_entity_poly.pdbx_strand_id
1 'polypeptide(L)'
;MPARRGARAVLELECITKTFNPGTVNEKRALHGLSLRVKDGDFISIIGANGAGKSTLFNAIAGSFFTDSGRITLDGRDVTLLPEYVRAKVIGRLFQDPMRGTAPGMTIEENLALAAGRGGWLSRITKADTAFFRERLAPLGMGLEDRMQQPVGLLSGGQRQALALMMATINAPKLLLLDEHTAALDPATAEKVLALTRQIVEEGRLTCLMITHNMQSALELGNRTLMMDQGRIIFDVEGDQRAGLTVPDLLVLFREAAGRNLDNDRMMLS
;
A
#
# COMPACT_ATOMS: atom_id res chain seq x y z
N MET A 1 -5.85 -37.39 6.31
CA MET A 1 -5.41 -35.96 6.38
C MET A 1 -6.24 -35.19 5.39
N PRO A 2 -7.04 -34.19 5.78
CA PRO A 2 -7.77 -33.40 4.80
C PRO A 2 -6.77 -32.54 4.04
N ALA A 3 -6.86 -32.55 2.71
CA ALA A 3 -6.09 -31.70 1.81
C ALA A 3 -6.22 -30.24 2.27
N ARG A 4 -5.10 -29.52 2.49
CA ARG A 4 -5.07 -28.09 2.72
C ARG A 4 -5.80 -27.44 1.53
N ARG A 5 -7.02 -26.96 1.75
CA ARG A 5 -7.69 -26.05 0.79
C ARG A 5 -6.70 -24.91 0.55
N GLY A 6 -6.27 -24.75 -0.69
CA GLY A 6 -5.36 -23.68 -1.06
C GLY A 6 -5.92 -22.35 -0.52
N ALA A 7 -5.07 -21.55 0.14
CA ALA A 7 -5.48 -20.27 0.71
C ALA A 7 -6.19 -19.43 -0.36
N ARG A 8 -7.38 -18.90 -0.03
CA ARG A 8 -8.18 -18.07 -0.94
C ARG A 8 -7.35 -16.89 -1.39
N ALA A 9 -7.30 -16.64 -2.69
CA ALA A 9 -6.66 -15.44 -3.22
C ALA A 9 -7.58 -14.24 -3.03
N VAL A 10 -7.03 -13.14 -2.52
CA VAL A 10 -7.71 -11.85 -2.42
C VAL A 10 -7.46 -11.04 -3.69
N LEU A 11 -6.25 -11.11 -4.26
CA LEU A 11 -5.90 -10.44 -5.51
C LEU A 11 -5.24 -11.44 -6.46
N GLU A 12 -5.68 -11.45 -7.71
CA GLU A 12 -5.04 -12.18 -8.80
C GLU A 12 -4.83 -11.24 -9.98
N LEU A 13 -3.60 -11.18 -10.45
CA LEU A 13 -3.19 -10.47 -11.65
C LEU A 13 -2.73 -11.52 -12.67
N GLU A 14 -3.30 -11.50 -13.88
CA GLU A 14 -2.98 -12.43 -14.95
C GLU A 14 -2.46 -11.67 -16.15
N CYS A 15 -1.15 -11.77 -16.41
CA CYS A 15 -0.46 -11.23 -17.59
C CYS A 15 -0.79 -9.76 -17.89
N ILE A 16 -0.88 -8.91 -16.86
CA ILE A 16 -1.22 -7.49 -17.03
C ILE A 16 -0.10 -6.73 -17.75
N THR A 17 -0.46 -5.92 -18.72
CA THR A 17 0.45 -5.02 -19.44
C THR A 17 -0.01 -3.58 -19.35
N LYS A 18 0.96 -2.65 -19.37
CA LYS A 18 0.69 -1.22 -19.48
C LYS A 18 1.79 -0.50 -20.22
N THR A 19 1.42 0.20 -21.27
CA THR A 19 2.29 1.10 -22.04
C THR A 19 1.73 2.51 -21.96
N PHE A 20 2.55 3.47 -21.58
CA PHE A 20 2.21 4.88 -21.62
C PHE A 20 2.70 5.51 -22.92
N ASN A 21 1.94 6.45 -23.46
CA ASN A 21 2.23 7.20 -24.68
C ASN A 21 2.60 6.30 -25.89
N PRO A 22 1.81 5.26 -26.23
CA PRO A 22 2.14 4.34 -27.29
C PRO A 22 2.27 5.06 -28.64
N GLY A 23 3.27 4.65 -29.44
CA GLY A 23 3.55 5.23 -30.75
C GLY A 23 4.21 6.62 -30.73
N THR A 24 4.64 7.13 -29.58
CA THR A 24 5.35 8.40 -29.44
C THR A 24 6.81 8.20 -29.02
N VAL A 25 7.63 9.24 -29.16
CA VAL A 25 9.02 9.23 -28.67
C VAL A 25 9.15 9.02 -27.14
N ASN A 26 8.05 9.24 -26.40
CA ASN A 26 7.97 9.04 -24.97
C ASN A 26 7.24 7.73 -24.61
N GLU A 27 7.16 6.79 -25.54
CA GLU A 27 6.58 5.49 -25.26
C GLU A 27 7.35 4.78 -24.15
N LYS A 28 6.63 4.34 -23.13
CA LYS A 28 7.20 3.59 -22.01
C LYS A 28 6.28 2.43 -21.65
N ARG A 29 6.73 1.21 -21.91
CA ARG A 29 6.08 0.03 -21.38
C ARG A 29 6.46 -0.14 -19.92
N ALA A 30 5.49 0.04 -19.03
CA ALA A 30 5.70 0.08 -17.59
C ALA A 30 5.37 -1.23 -16.87
N LEU A 31 4.51 -2.08 -17.47
CA LEU A 31 4.23 -3.45 -17.00
C LEU A 31 4.32 -4.42 -18.19
N HIS A 32 4.98 -5.55 -17.99
CA HIS A 32 5.38 -6.48 -19.04
C HIS A 32 4.77 -7.89 -18.84
N GLY A 33 3.44 -8.02 -18.89
CA GLY A 33 2.78 -9.30 -18.69
C GLY A 33 2.92 -9.82 -17.26
N LEU A 34 2.80 -8.92 -16.27
CA LEU A 34 2.99 -9.22 -14.86
C LEU A 34 1.84 -10.09 -14.35
N SER A 35 2.17 -11.19 -13.68
CA SER A 35 1.22 -12.04 -12.98
C SER A 35 1.60 -12.11 -11.50
N LEU A 36 0.59 -12.05 -10.62
CA LEU A 36 0.77 -12.11 -9.17
C LEU A 36 -0.49 -12.68 -8.53
N ARG A 37 -0.30 -13.56 -7.56
CA ARG A 37 -1.37 -14.05 -6.71
C ARG A 37 -1.08 -13.70 -5.26
N VAL A 38 -2.03 -13.01 -4.61
CA VAL A 38 -1.97 -12.57 -3.21
C VAL A 38 -3.00 -13.35 -2.42
N LYS A 39 -2.56 -14.05 -1.38
CA LYS A 39 -3.41 -14.85 -0.50
C LYS A 39 -4.06 -13.95 0.56
N ASP A 40 -5.19 -14.40 1.11
CA ASP A 40 -5.82 -13.74 2.25
C ASP A 40 -4.87 -13.69 3.45
N GLY A 41 -4.70 -12.51 4.03
CA GLY A 41 -3.77 -12.27 5.14
C GLY A 41 -2.29 -12.13 4.73
N ASP A 42 -1.94 -12.17 3.43
CA ASP A 42 -0.58 -11.85 3.01
C ASP A 42 -0.25 -10.37 3.32
N PHE A 43 0.90 -10.13 3.93
CA PHE A 43 1.53 -8.82 3.99
C PHE A 43 2.81 -8.87 3.15
N ILE A 44 2.74 -8.30 1.95
CA ILE A 44 3.79 -8.37 0.93
C ILE A 44 4.53 -7.05 0.84
N SER A 45 5.84 -7.09 1.04
CA SER A 45 6.73 -5.96 0.77
C SER A 45 7.23 -6.01 -0.67
N ILE A 46 7.12 -4.90 -1.40
CA ILE A 46 7.54 -4.75 -2.80
C ILE A 46 8.70 -3.77 -2.87
N ILE A 47 9.85 -4.25 -3.31
CA ILE A 47 11.07 -3.46 -3.51
C ILE A 47 11.45 -3.43 -4.99
N GLY A 48 12.37 -2.54 -5.36
CA GLY A 48 12.87 -2.40 -6.73
C GLY A 48 13.31 -0.97 -7.01
N ALA A 49 14.12 -0.78 -8.05
CA ALA A 49 14.66 0.52 -8.43
C ALA A 49 13.58 1.55 -8.80
N ASN A 50 13.96 2.83 -8.85
CA ASN A 50 13.08 3.87 -9.38
C ASN A 50 12.76 3.57 -10.84
N GLY A 51 11.46 3.64 -11.19
CA GLY A 51 11.01 3.29 -12.53
C GLY A 51 10.81 1.78 -12.79
N ALA A 52 11.01 0.91 -11.79
CA ALA A 52 10.76 -0.55 -11.91
C ALA A 52 9.29 -0.92 -12.16
N GLY A 53 8.34 0.03 -12.05
CA GLY A 53 6.92 -0.21 -12.29
C GLY A 53 6.07 -0.39 -11.03
N LYS A 54 6.64 -0.23 -9.82
CA LYS A 54 5.95 -0.44 -8.53
C LYS A 54 4.67 0.39 -8.39
N SER A 55 4.77 1.72 -8.50
CA SER A 55 3.60 2.61 -8.40
C SER A 55 2.65 2.43 -9.59
N THR A 56 3.16 2.01 -10.77
CA THR A 56 2.31 1.63 -11.91
C THR A 56 1.48 0.39 -11.57
N LEU A 57 2.07 -0.60 -10.92
CA LEU A 57 1.36 -1.79 -10.42
C LEU A 57 0.25 -1.39 -9.45
N PHE A 58 0.53 -0.55 -8.47
CA PHE A 58 -0.48 -0.06 -7.52
C PHE A 58 -1.61 0.71 -8.19
N ASN A 59 -1.28 1.58 -9.12
CA ASN A 59 -2.27 2.33 -9.90
C ASN A 59 -3.14 1.41 -10.76
N ALA A 60 -2.57 0.34 -11.36
CA ALA A 60 -3.33 -0.67 -12.10
C ALA A 60 -4.30 -1.42 -11.18
N ILE A 61 -3.86 -1.85 -9.99
CA ILE A 61 -4.70 -2.53 -8.99
C ILE A 61 -5.81 -1.60 -8.50
N ALA A 62 -5.48 -0.36 -8.17
CA ALA A 62 -6.43 0.64 -7.70
C ALA A 62 -7.45 1.07 -8.78
N GLY A 63 -7.11 0.91 -10.07
CA GLY A 63 -7.96 1.33 -11.19
C GLY A 63 -7.83 2.80 -11.56
N SER A 64 -6.70 3.44 -11.21
CA SER A 64 -6.39 4.84 -11.60
C SER A 64 -6.20 4.96 -13.12
N PHE A 65 -5.97 3.87 -13.81
CA PHE A 65 -6.04 3.69 -15.26
C PHE A 65 -6.38 2.22 -15.58
N PHE A 66 -6.79 1.93 -16.82
CA PHE A 66 -6.99 0.57 -17.29
C PHE A 66 -5.70 -0.01 -17.86
N THR A 67 -5.48 -1.31 -17.63
CA THR A 67 -4.40 -2.08 -18.27
C THR A 67 -4.68 -2.27 -19.75
N ASP A 68 -3.63 -2.43 -20.56
CA ASP A 68 -3.76 -2.63 -22.00
C ASP A 68 -4.16 -4.08 -22.32
N SER A 69 -3.74 -5.03 -21.46
CA SER A 69 -4.15 -6.43 -21.53
C SER A 69 -4.02 -7.10 -20.16
N GLY A 70 -4.54 -8.32 -20.06
CA GLY A 70 -4.55 -9.13 -18.87
C GLY A 70 -5.83 -8.95 -18.05
N ARG A 71 -5.88 -9.59 -16.88
CA ARG A 71 -7.04 -9.57 -15.99
C ARG A 71 -6.62 -9.25 -14.56
N ILE A 72 -7.48 -8.52 -13.86
CA ILE A 72 -7.35 -8.21 -12.43
C ILE A 72 -8.60 -8.71 -11.71
N THR A 73 -8.42 -9.68 -10.81
CA THR A 73 -9.50 -10.22 -9.98
C THR A 73 -9.26 -9.84 -8.52
N LEU A 74 -10.26 -9.26 -7.86
CA LEU A 74 -10.21 -8.86 -6.45
C LEU A 74 -11.36 -9.54 -5.71
N ASP A 75 -11.03 -10.31 -4.66
CA ASP A 75 -11.96 -11.10 -3.84
C ASP A 75 -12.91 -11.97 -4.70
N GLY A 76 -12.37 -12.56 -5.79
CA GLY A 76 -13.10 -13.43 -6.73
C GLY A 76 -13.93 -12.68 -7.78
N ARG A 77 -13.89 -11.34 -7.80
CA ARG A 77 -14.60 -10.50 -8.77
C ARG A 77 -13.62 -9.93 -9.79
N ASP A 78 -13.93 -10.04 -11.08
CA ASP A 78 -13.20 -9.33 -12.13
C ASP A 78 -13.43 -7.82 -11.99
N VAL A 79 -12.33 -7.09 -11.79
CA VAL A 79 -12.33 -5.63 -11.61
C VAL A 79 -11.56 -4.92 -12.73
N THR A 80 -11.13 -5.65 -13.77
CA THR A 80 -10.22 -5.16 -14.83
C THR A 80 -10.68 -3.83 -15.43
N LEU A 81 -11.98 -3.72 -15.71
CA LEU A 81 -12.57 -2.53 -16.32
C LEU A 81 -13.42 -1.69 -15.32
N LEU A 82 -13.30 -1.95 -14.02
CA LEU A 82 -13.99 -1.14 -13.02
C LEU A 82 -13.15 0.10 -12.69
N PRO A 83 -13.76 1.29 -12.65
CA PRO A 83 -13.07 2.54 -12.32
C PRO A 83 -12.67 2.58 -10.84
N GLU A 84 -11.70 3.46 -10.52
CA GLU A 84 -11.08 3.60 -9.19
C GLU A 84 -12.12 3.76 -8.07
N TYR A 85 -13.14 4.61 -8.25
CA TYR A 85 -14.16 4.86 -7.21
C TYR A 85 -14.99 3.62 -6.84
N VAL A 86 -15.10 2.64 -7.73
CA VAL A 86 -15.75 1.36 -7.46
C VAL A 86 -14.84 0.46 -6.64
N ARG A 87 -13.54 0.38 -7.03
CA ARG A 87 -12.54 -0.42 -6.34
C ARG A 87 -12.19 0.15 -4.96
N ALA A 88 -12.23 1.48 -4.79
CA ALA A 88 -11.98 2.16 -3.52
C ALA A 88 -12.95 1.75 -2.39
N LYS A 89 -14.09 1.12 -2.70
CA LYS A 89 -15.00 0.57 -1.69
C LYS A 89 -14.42 -0.65 -0.96
N VAL A 90 -13.43 -1.32 -1.54
CA VAL A 90 -12.83 -2.55 -1.02
C VAL A 90 -11.30 -2.50 -0.98
N ILE A 91 -10.69 -1.46 -1.54
CA ILE A 91 -9.25 -1.19 -1.48
C ILE A 91 -9.01 0.03 -0.61
N GLY A 92 -8.26 -0.13 0.49
CA GLY A 92 -7.66 0.99 1.21
C GLY A 92 -6.36 1.41 0.53
N ARG A 93 -6.11 2.71 0.41
CA ARG A 93 -4.89 3.20 -0.22
C ARG A 93 -4.25 4.31 0.58
N LEU A 94 -2.94 4.18 0.82
CA LEU A 94 -2.11 5.19 1.42
C LEU A 94 -1.07 5.63 0.39
N PHE A 95 -0.98 6.94 0.16
CA PHE A 95 -0.08 7.54 -0.82
C PHE A 95 1.24 7.95 -0.19
N GLN A 96 2.28 8.07 -0.99
CA GLN A 96 3.57 8.59 -0.58
C GLN A 96 3.44 10.01 0.00
N ASP A 97 2.65 10.87 -0.64
CA ASP A 97 2.28 12.18 -0.12
C ASP A 97 0.97 12.08 0.69
N PRO A 98 1.01 12.26 2.01
CA PRO A 98 -0.18 12.17 2.86
C PRO A 98 -1.24 13.23 2.55
N MET A 99 -0.87 14.31 1.86
CA MET A 99 -1.82 15.33 1.40
C MET A 99 -2.80 14.79 0.36
N ARG A 100 -2.41 13.78 -0.42
CA ARG A 100 -3.28 13.18 -1.44
C ARG A 100 -4.38 12.29 -0.88
N GLY A 101 -4.21 11.81 0.34
CA GLY A 101 -5.18 10.93 1.03
C GLY A 101 -6.07 11.68 2.03
N THR A 102 -5.89 12.99 2.20
CA THR A 102 -6.62 13.80 3.19
C THR A 102 -7.15 15.09 2.59
N ALA A 103 -8.14 15.70 3.24
CA ALA A 103 -8.64 17.04 2.93
C ALA A 103 -8.07 18.04 3.96
N PRO A 104 -6.97 18.76 3.66
CA PRO A 104 -6.23 19.55 4.64
C PRO A 104 -7.03 20.70 5.28
N GLY A 105 -8.01 21.25 4.54
CA GLY A 105 -8.90 22.31 5.03
C GLY A 105 -10.02 21.81 5.95
N MET A 106 -10.24 20.50 6.02
CA MET A 106 -11.25 19.87 6.85
C MET A 106 -10.63 19.41 8.18
N THR A 107 -11.45 19.26 9.21
CA THR A 107 -11.05 18.75 10.51
C THR A 107 -10.72 17.26 10.47
N ILE A 108 -10.06 16.75 11.52
CA ILE A 108 -9.79 15.30 11.69
C ILE A 108 -11.09 14.53 11.62
N GLU A 109 -12.11 14.99 12.35
CA GLU A 109 -13.43 14.34 12.41
C GLU A 109 -14.12 14.29 11.05
N GLU A 110 -14.08 15.37 10.28
CA GLU A 110 -14.66 15.43 8.94
C GLU A 110 -13.94 14.51 7.97
N ASN A 111 -12.59 14.44 8.02
CA ASN A 111 -11.82 13.50 7.21
C ASN A 111 -12.19 12.05 7.52
N LEU A 112 -12.30 11.68 8.81
CA LEU A 112 -12.71 10.33 9.22
C LEU A 112 -14.15 10.02 8.82
N ALA A 113 -15.07 10.98 8.93
CA ALA A 113 -16.46 10.81 8.50
C ALA A 113 -16.56 10.54 7.00
N LEU A 114 -15.78 11.26 6.17
CA LEU A 114 -15.68 11.01 4.73
C LEU A 114 -15.17 9.60 4.45
N ALA A 115 -14.07 9.21 5.09
CA ALA A 115 -13.46 7.90 4.90
C ALA A 115 -14.40 6.76 5.34
N ALA A 116 -15.14 6.96 6.43
CA ALA A 116 -16.12 5.99 6.93
C ALA A 116 -17.41 5.92 6.09
N GLY A 117 -17.58 6.82 5.11
CA GLY A 117 -18.81 6.91 4.33
C GLY A 117 -20.02 7.38 5.16
N ARG A 118 -19.78 8.06 6.30
CA ARG A 118 -20.81 8.53 7.23
C ARG A 118 -21.22 9.98 6.99
N GLY A 119 -20.62 10.66 6.02
CA GLY A 119 -20.91 12.04 5.64
C GLY A 119 -21.68 12.10 4.32
N GLY A 120 -22.98 11.90 4.31
CA GLY A 120 -23.82 12.34 3.18
C GLY A 120 -23.90 13.87 3.19
N TRP A 121 -24.19 14.51 2.04
CA TRP A 121 -24.33 15.98 1.88
C TRP A 121 -25.17 16.67 2.98
N LEU A 122 -26.11 15.94 3.62
CA LEU A 122 -27.04 16.49 4.63
C LEU A 122 -26.87 15.83 6.02
N SER A 123 -25.95 14.87 6.20
CA SER A 123 -25.79 14.19 7.48
C SER A 123 -24.80 14.94 8.36
N ARG A 124 -25.21 15.33 9.55
CA ARG A 124 -24.33 15.86 10.58
C ARG A 124 -23.55 14.70 11.22
N ILE A 125 -22.28 14.92 11.52
CA ILE A 125 -21.50 14.03 12.36
C ILE A 125 -22.17 14.00 13.74
N THR A 126 -22.50 12.83 14.23
CA THR A 126 -23.18 12.65 15.51
C THR A 126 -22.15 12.50 16.64
N LYS A 127 -22.61 12.68 17.90
CA LYS A 127 -21.74 12.40 19.08
C LYS A 127 -21.25 10.95 19.12
N ALA A 128 -22.05 10.00 18.60
CA ALA A 128 -21.67 8.60 18.51
C ALA A 128 -20.55 8.40 17.47
N ASP A 129 -20.59 9.11 16.33
CA ASP A 129 -19.50 9.08 15.34
C ASP A 129 -18.22 9.65 15.92
N THR A 130 -18.27 10.79 16.61
CA THR A 130 -17.10 11.37 17.28
C THR A 130 -16.49 10.41 18.32
N ALA A 131 -17.32 9.75 19.12
CA ALA A 131 -16.86 8.76 20.09
C ALA A 131 -16.19 7.56 19.40
N PHE A 132 -16.78 7.03 18.34
CA PHE A 132 -16.22 5.96 17.53
C PHE A 132 -14.86 6.35 16.94
N PHE A 133 -14.73 7.56 16.39
CA PHE A 133 -13.47 8.02 15.81
C PHE A 133 -12.38 8.20 16.85
N ARG A 134 -12.72 8.74 18.03
CA ARG A 134 -11.79 8.86 19.16
C ARG A 134 -11.25 7.51 19.62
N GLU A 135 -12.14 6.52 19.77
CA GLU A 135 -11.75 5.15 20.13
C GLU A 135 -10.77 4.55 19.11
N ARG A 136 -10.99 4.82 17.82
CA ARG A 136 -10.09 4.35 16.75
C ARG A 136 -8.76 5.08 16.70
N LEU A 137 -8.71 6.35 17.06
CA LEU A 137 -7.49 7.17 17.07
C LEU A 137 -6.62 6.94 18.30
N ALA A 138 -7.22 6.69 19.46
CA ALA A 138 -6.51 6.57 20.74
C ALA A 138 -5.34 5.55 20.70
N PRO A 139 -5.47 4.35 20.08
CA PRO A 139 -4.37 3.39 19.99
C PRO A 139 -3.17 3.89 19.18
N LEU A 140 -3.33 4.93 18.34
CA LEU A 140 -2.23 5.50 17.58
C LEU A 140 -1.21 6.23 18.47
N GLY A 141 -1.60 6.65 19.69
CA GLY A 141 -0.72 7.33 20.65
C GLY A 141 -0.17 8.66 20.15
N MET A 142 -0.90 9.35 19.25
CA MET A 142 -0.45 10.61 18.63
C MET A 142 -1.23 11.84 19.09
N GLY A 143 -2.17 11.68 20.03
CA GLY A 143 -3.01 12.75 20.59
C GLY A 143 -4.00 13.33 19.56
N LEU A 144 -4.36 12.56 18.53
CA LEU A 144 -5.33 12.97 17.50
C LEU A 144 -6.75 12.92 18.04
N GLU A 145 -7.03 12.01 18.95
CA GLU A 145 -8.32 11.80 19.61
C GLU A 145 -8.80 13.02 20.39
N ASP A 146 -7.87 13.85 20.88
CA ASP A 146 -8.17 15.07 21.63
C ASP A 146 -8.31 16.31 20.75
N ARG A 147 -7.97 16.18 19.45
CA ARG A 147 -7.89 17.28 18.49
C ARG A 147 -8.86 17.16 17.33
N MET A 148 -10.01 16.52 17.53
CA MET A 148 -10.97 16.17 16.48
C MET A 148 -11.40 17.35 15.61
N GLN A 149 -11.46 18.56 16.16
CA GLN A 149 -11.86 19.80 15.47
C GLN A 149 -10.67 20.54 14.83
N GLN A 150 -9.45 20.00 14.95
CA GLN A 150 -8.28 20.62 14.33
C GLN A 150 -8.24 20.33 12.83
N PRO A 151 -8.01 21.35 11.97
CA PRO A 151 -7.76 21.13 10.54
C PRO A 151 -6.55 20.23 10.31
N VAL A 152 -6.70 19.26 9.39
CA VAL A 152 -5.66 18.27 9.08
C VAL A 152 -4.39 18.91 8.52
N GLY A 153 -4.51 20.06 7.85
CA GLY A 153 -3.37 20.85 7.36
C GLY A 153 -2.39 21.30 8.46
N LEU A 154 -2.84 21.39 9.72
CA LEU A 154 -2.02 21.77 10.88
C LEU A 154 -1.32 20.60 11.58
N LEU A 155 -1.55 19.36 11.14
CA LEU A 155 -0.89 18.18 11.69
C LEU A 155 0.56 18.08 11.21
N SER A 156 1.43 17.48 12.05
CA SER A 156 2.76 17.06 11.61
C SER A 156 2.68 15.98 10.52
N GLY A 157 3.78 15.77 9.78
CA GLY A 157 3.84 14.74 8.74
C GLY A 157 3.44 13.36 9.27
N GLY A 158 4.00 12.94 10.40
CA GLY A 158 3.68 11.64 11.02
C GLY A 158 2.24 11.54 11.52
N GLN A 159 1.70 12.59 12.14
CA GLN A 159 0.30 12.63 12.57
C GLN A 159 -0.65 12.52 11.38
N ARG A 160 -0.35 13.21 10.28
CA ARG A 160 -1.15 13.14 9.05
C ARG A 160 -1.06 11.77 8.41
N GLN A 161 0.11 11.15 8.43
CA GLN A 161 0.30 9.79 7.91
C GLN A 161 -0.47 8.75 8.73
N ALA A 162 -0.42 8.84 10.06
CA ALA A 162 -1.20 7.97 10.95
C ALA A 162 -2.71 8.16 10.76
N LEU A 163 -3.17 9.41 10.60
CA LEU A 163 -4.57 9.69 10.26
C LEU A 163 -4.96 9.08 8.91
N ALA A 164 -4.14 9.26 7.87
CA ALA A 164 -4.38 8.70 6.54
C ALA A 164 -4.43 7.15 6.57
N LEU A 165 -3.56 6.52 7.37
CA LEU A 165 -3.58 5.06 7.58
C LEU A 165 -4.89 4.63 8.27
N MET A 166 -5.34 5.34 9.30
CA MET A 166 -6.62 5.08 9.94
C MET A 166 -7.78 5.23 8.95
N MET A 167 -7.79 6.30 8.15
CA MET A 167 -8.81 6.52 7.11
C MET A 167 -8.84 5.38 6.09
N ALA A 168 -7.68 4.90 5.63
CA ALA A 168 -7.57 3.80 4.67
C ALA A 168 -8.05 2.45 5.23
N THR A 169 -8.07 2.29 6.56
CA THR A 169 -8.40 1.03 7.24
C THR A 169 -9.71 1.04 8.02
N ILE A 170 -10.35 2.21 8.17
CA ILE A 170 -11.56 2.38 9.01
C ILE A 170 -12.72 1.45 8.62
N ASN A 171 -12.83 1.11 7.34
CA ASN A 171 -13.87 0.22 6.80
C ASN A 171 -13.35 -1.22 6.55
N ALA A 172 -12.23 -1.62 7.16
CA ALA A 172 -11.61 -2.93 7.01
C ALA A 172 -11.55 -3.39 5.54
N PRO A 173 -10.68 -2.76 4.71
CA PRO A 173 -10.60 -3.06 3.28
C PRO A 173 -10.19 -4.52 3.03
N LYS A 174 -10.55 -5.08 1.87
CA LYS A 174 -10.10 -6.40 1.43
C LYS A 174 -8.62 -6.41 1.05
N LEU A 175 -8.12 -5.27 0.59
CA LEU A 175 -6.72 -5.08 0.21
C LEU A 175 -6.28 -3.68 0.63
N LEU A 176 -5.13 -3.60 1.29
CA LEU A 176 -4.48 -2.34 1.67
C LEU A 176 -3.25 -2.13 0.78
N LEU A 177 -3.15 -0.97 0.14
CA LEU A 177 -2.02 -0.55 -0.69
C LEU A 177 -1.28 0.60 0.01
N LEU A 178 -0.02 0.38 0.37
CA LEU A 178 0.85 1.34 1.05
C LEU A 178 2.00 1.74 0.11
N ASP A 179 1.96 2.96 -0.44
CA ASP A 179 2.95 3.43 -1.42
C ASP A 179 3.96 4.35 -0.73
N GLU A 180 5.15 3.81 -0.35
CA GLU A 180 6.28 4.54 0.25
C GLU A 180 5.89 5.50 1.38
N HIS A 181 4.95 5.09 2.19
CA HIS A 181 4.21 5.93 3.12
C HIS A 181 5.03 6.53 4.28
N THR A 182 6.31 6.19 4.39
CA THR A 182 7.22 6.73 5.40
C THR A 182 8.39 7.50 4.82
N ALA A 183 8.51 7.57 3.48
CA ALA A 183 9.69 8.13 2.81
C ALA A 183 9.93 9.64 3.08
N ALA A 184 8.86 10.39 3.39
CA ALA A 184 8.93 11.83 3.66
C ALA A 184 9.04 12.18 5.16
N LEU A 185 9.18 11.18 6.04
CA LEU A 185 9.24 11.34 7.49
C LEU A 185 10.68 11.27 8.01
N ASP A 186 10.94 11.92 9.14
CA ASP A 186 12.18 11.68 9.87
C ASP A 186 12.25 10.25 10.41
N PRO A 187 13.46 9.70 10.65
CA PRO A 187 13.62 8.28 11.00
C PRO A 187 12.79 7.84 12.22
N ALA A 188 12.78 8.63 13.29
CA ALA A 188 12.05 8.28 14.51
C ALA A 188 10.52 8.26 14.31
N THR A 189 10.01 9.17 13.49
CA THR A 189 8.59 9.23 13.12
C THR A 189 8.25 8.08 12.14
N ALA A 190 9.14 7.77 11.20
CA ALA A 190 8.96 6.66 10.26
C ALA A 190 8.84 5.32 11.00
N GLU A 191 9.71 5.05 11.97
CA GLU A 191 9.64 3.84 12.81
C GLU A 191 8.30 3.71 13.55
N LYS A 192 7.80 4.82 14.14
CA LYS A 192 6.49 4.83 14.80
C LYS A 192 5.36 4.50 13.84
N VAL A 193 5.37 5.11 12.64
CA VAL A 193 4.35 4.85 11.61
C VAL A 193 4.43 3.42 11.09
N LEU A 194 5.63 2.84 10.92
CA LEU A 194 5.80 1.43 10.54
C LEU A 194 5.30 0.49 11.64
N ALA A 195 5.57 0.78 12.92
CA ALA A 195 5.05 0.01 14.04
C ALA A 195 3.51 0.02 14.08
N LEU A 196 2.89 1.20 13.89
CA LEU A 196 1.43 1.35 13.76
C LEU A 196 0.88 0.59 12.55
N THR A 197 1.58 0.63 11.42
CA THR A 197 1.19 -0.10 10.22
C THR A 197 1.17 -1.60 10.49
N ARG A 198 2.22 -2.14 11.12
CA ARG A 198 2.28 -3.54 11.53
C ARG A 198 1.12 -3.90 12.43
N GLN A 199 0.91 -3.14 13.50
CA GLN A 199 -0.16 -3.38 14.46
C GLN A 199 -1.54 -3.42 13.78
N ILE A 200 -1.88 -2.42 12.96
CA ILE A 200 -3.18 -2.34 12.29
C ILE A 200 -3.38 -3.50 11.31
N VAL A 201 -2.33 -3.88 10.55
CA VAL A 201 -2.42 -5.00 9.59
C VAL A 201 -2.58 -6.32 10.31
N GLU A 202 -1.81 -6.58 11.38
CA GLU A 202 -1.85 -7.84 12.14
C GLU A 202 -3.16 -7.98 12.93
N GLU A 203 -3.57 -6.96 13.69
CA GLU A 203 -4.82 -6.98 14.46
C GLU A 203 -6.05 -7.09 13.55
N GLY A 204 -6.05 -6.34 12.43
CA GLY A 204 -7.11 -6.36 11.43
C GLY A 204 -7.07 -7.58 10.50
N ARG A 205 -6.02 -8.40 10.55
CA ARG A 205 -5.75 -9.50 9.59
C ARG A 205 -5.92 -9.04 8.14
N LEU A 206 -5.41 -7.84 7.84
CA LEU A 206 -5.58 -7.23 6.53
C LEU A 206 -4.61 -7.85 5.52
N THR A 207 -5.08 -8.07 4.30
CA THR A 207 -4.19 -8.34 3.17
C THR A 207 -3.55 -7.02 2.73
N CYS A 208 -2.22 -6.96 2.70
CA CYS A 208 -1.48 -5.72 2.49
C CYS A 208 -0.38 -5.89 1.42
N LEU A 209 -0.29 -4.92 0.52
CA LEU A 209 0.87 -4.71 -0.35
C LEU A 209 1.54 -3.39 0.05
N MET A 210 2.82 -3.41 0.34
CA MET A 210 3.60 -2.24 0.73
C MET A 210 4.78 -2.04 -0.20
N ILE A 211 4.84 -0.90 -0.88
CA ILE A 211 6.04 -0.46 -1.58
C ILE A 211 6.95 0.25 -0.59
N THR A 212 8.22 -0.12 -0.57
CA THR A 212 9.25 0.55 0.24
C THR A 212 10.59 0.58 -0.48
N HIS A 213 11.38 1.61 -0.22
CA HIS A 213 12.80 1.68 -0.62
C HIS A 213 13.71 1.13 0.47
N ASN A 214 13.24 1.01 1.70
CA ASN A 214 14.02 0.50 2.81
C ASN A 214 13.99 -1.03 2.82
N MET A 215 15.12 -1.66 2.48
CA MET A 215 15.25 -3.12 2.41
C MET A 215 15.14 -3.78 3.79
N GLN A 216 15.58 -3.09 4.86
CA GLN A 216 15.44 -3.58 6.22
C GLN A 216 13.95 -3.67 6.58
N SER A 217 13.19 -2.60 6.36
CA SER A 217 11.74 -2.62 6.58
C SER A 217 11.03 -3.67 5.72
N ALA A 218 11.51 -3.92 4.49
CA ALA A 218 10.95 -4.94 3.62
C ALA A 218 11.14 -6.37 4.15
N LEU A 219 12.21 -6.63 4.92
CA LEU A 219 12.46 -7.91 5.58
C LEU A 219 11.77 -8.00 6.95
N GLU A 220 11.65 -6.90 7.68
CA GLU A 220 11.04 -6.87 9.01
C GLU A 220 9.52 -6.93 8.97
N LEU A 221 8.92 -6.35 7.92
CA LEU A 221 7.47 -6.27 7.76
C LEU A 221 6.95 -7.33 6.79
N GLY A 222 5.81 -7.91 7.15
CA GLY A 222 5.12 -8.87 6.30
C GLY A 222 5.73 -10.26 6.26
N ASN A 223 5.15 -11.13 5.46
CA ASN A 223 5.46 -12.55 5.33
C ASN A 223 5.99 -12.94 3.95
N ARG A 224 6.01 -12.00 2.98
CA ARG A 224 6.48 -12.23 1.61
C ARG A 224 7.15 -10.97 1.06
N THR A 225 8.21 -11.14 0.28
CA THR A 225 8.95 -10.04 -0.34
C THR A 225 9.03 -10.26 -1.84
N LEU A 226 8.59 -9.25 -2.59
CA LEU A 226 8.68 -9.20 -4.05
C LEU A 226 9.73 -8.18 -4.46
N MET A 227 10.45 -8.49 -5.52
CA MET A 227 11.36 -7.56 -6.16
C MET A 227 10.93 -7.32 -7.59
N MET A 228 10.81 -6.04 -7.95
CA MET A 228 10.43 -5.63 -9.30
C MET A 228 11.59 -4.95 -10.03
N ASP A 229 11.75 -5.29 -11.30
CA ASP A 229 12.59 -4.55 -12.24
C ASP A 229 11.92 -4.51 -13.62
N GLN A 230 12.01 -3.36 -14.29
CA GLN A 230 11.51 -3.14 -15.66
C GLN A 230 10.07 -3.69 -15.89
N GLY A 231 9.17 -3.44 -14.95
CA GLY A 231 7.77 -3.84 -15.07
C GLY A 231 7.50 -5.34 -14.90
N ARG A 232 8.45 -6.10 -14.36
CA ARG A 232 8.35 -7.54 -14.07
C ARG A 232 8.63 -7.80 -12.60
N ILE A 233 8.07 -8.88 -12.07
CA ILE A 233 8.52 -9.47 -10.81
C ILE A 233 9.71 -10.36 -11.15
N ILE A 234 10.88 -10.03 -10.60
CA ILE A 234 12.14 -10.77 -10.84
C ILE A 234 12.50 -11.68 -9.68
N PHE A 235 11.87 -11.48 -8.52
CA PHE A 235 12.09 -12.27 -7.32
C PHE A 235 10.82 -12.27 -6.47
N ASP A 236 10.51 -13.44 -5.89
CA ASP A 236 9.32 -13.66 -5.07
C ASP A 236 9.64 -14.71 -4.01
N VAL A 237 9.64 -14.32 -2.73
CA VAL A 237 10.03 -15.18 -1.63
C VAL A 237 9.09 -15.07 -0.45
N GLU A 238 8.69 -16.22 0.11
CA GLU A 238 7.83 -16.35 1.28
C GLU A 238 8.35 -17.43 2.25
N GLY A 239 7.85 -17.42 3.49
CA GLY A 239 8.11 -18.47 4.48
C GLY A 239 9.59 -18.62 4.86
N ASP A 240 10.07 -19.88 4.98
CA ASP A 240 11.42 -20.19 5.47
C ASP A 240 12.53 -19.60 4.58
N GLN A 241 12.28 -19.50 3.27
CA GLN A 241 13.24 -18.89 2.35
C GLN A 241 13.45 -17.40 2.64
N ARG A 242 12.39 -16.71 3.06
CA ARG A 242 12.46 -15.30 3.44
C ARG A 242 13.05 -15.09 4.83
N ALA A 243 12.75 -15.96 5.78
CA ALA A 243 13.12 -15.80 7.20
C ALA A 243 14.64 -15.74 7.43
N GLY A 244 15.44 -16.35 6.54
CA GLY A 244 16.91 -16.35 6.61
C GLY A 244 17.58 -15.23 5.82
N LEU A 245 16.84 -14.38 5.08
CA LEU A 245 17.42 -13.36 4.23
C LEU A 245 17.88 -12.15 5.04
N THR A 246 19.06 -11.66 4.68
CA THR A 246 19.60 -10.37 5.14
C THR A 246 19.56 -9.32 4.03
N VAL A 247 19.76 -8.06 4.38
CA VAL A 247 19.84 -6.97 3.37
C VAL A 247 20.95 -7.23 2.34
N PRO A 248 22.17 -7.67 2.73
CA PRO A 248 23.19 -8.08 1.76
C PRO A 248 22.74 -9.18 0.80
N ASP A 249 22.00 -10.19 1.28
CA ASP A 249 21.45 -11.25 0.42
C ASP A 249 20.47 -10.71 -0.61
N LEU A 250 19.57 -9.80 -0.21
CA LEU A 250 18.66 -9.13 -1.13
C LEU A 250 19.40 -8.35 -2.22
N LEU A 251 20.50 -7.67 -1.87
CA LEU A 251 21.31 -6.93 -2.82
C LEU A 251 22.00 -7.86 -3.84
N VAL A 252 22.51 -9.01 -3.38
CA VAL A 252 23.09 -10.04 -4.27
C VAL A 252 22.01 -10.57 -5.23
N LEU A 253 20.88 -10.98 -4.70
CA LEU A 253 19.76 -11.49 -5.51
C LEU A 253 19.28 -10.48 -6.54
N PHE A 254 19.22 -9.19 -6.16
CA PHE A 254 18.86 -8.13 -7.09
C PHE A 254 19.87 -7.99 -8.23
N ARG A 255 21.17 -8.00 -7.93
CA ARG A 255 22.23 -7.91 -8.95
C ARG A 255 22.17 -9.09 -9.93
N GLU A 256 21.99 -10.29 -9.41
CA GLU A 256 21.87 -11.51 -10.21
C GLU A 256 20.65 -11.47 -11.11
N ALA A 257 19.49 -11.14 -10.55
CA ALA A 257 18.21 -11.12 -11.28
C ALA A 257 18.11 -9.97 -12.29
N ALA A 258 18.62 -8.77 -11.95
CA ALA A 258 18.59 -7.60 -12.82
C ALA A 258 19.75 -7.55 -13.83
N GLY A 259 20.80 -8.35 -13.65
CA GLY A 259 21.99 -8.35 -14.52
C GLY A 259 22.73 -7.01 -14.55
N ARG A 260 22.62 -6.20 -13.50
CA ARG A 260 23.18 -4.85 -13.42
C ARG A 260 24.04 -4.65 -12.16
N ASN A 261 25.08 -3.86 -12.30
CA ASN A 261 25.80 -3.29 -11.16
C ASN A 261 25.00 -2.10 -10.61
N LEU A 262 24.56 -2.22 -9.36
CA LEU A 262 23.78 -1.20 -8.63
C LEU A 262 24.67 -0.14 -7.95
N ASP A 263 25.84 0.16 -8.49
CA ASP A 263 26.84 0.99 -7.80
C ASP A 263 26.38 2.45 -7.52
N ASN A 264 25.22 2.88 -8.00
CA ASN A 264 24.75 4.27 -7.86
C ASN A 264 23.26 4.46 -7.42
N ASP A 265 22.58 3.42 -6.98
CA ASP A 265 21.17 3.64 -6.59
C ASP A 265 21.05 3.95 -5.08
N ARG A 266 20.37 5.04 -4.76
CA ARG A 266 20.08 5.50 -3.38
C ARG A 266 19.41 4.46 -2.46
N MET A 267 19.07 3.29 -2.98
CA MET A 267 18.61 2.14 -2.20
C MET A 267 19.64 1.58 -1.23
N MET A 268 20.93 1.93 -1.40
CA MET A 268 22.02 1.37 -0.59
C MET A 268 22.32 2.20 0.66
N LEU A 269 21.77 3.39 0.82
CA LEU A 269 22.23 4.39 1.80
C LEU A 269 21.17 4.87 2.78
N SER A 270 20.01 4.24 2.86
CA SER A 270 18.98 4.61 3.86
C SER A 270 18.72 3.48 4.85
#